data_7e9db3d9119ead38742b7b124df0ac5e
#
_entry.id   7e9db3d9119ead38742b7b124df0ac5e
#
_cell.length_a   1.000
_cell.length_b   1.000
_cell.length_c   1.000
_cell.angle_alpha   90.00
_cell.angle_beta   90.00
_cell.angle_gamma   90.00
#
_symmetry.space_group_name_H-M   'P 1'
#
loop_
_entity.id
_entity.type
_entity.pdbx_description
1 polymer ?
#
loop_
_entity_poly.entity_id
_entity_poly.type
_entity_poly.pdbx_seq_one_letter_code
_entity_poly.pdbx_strand_id
1 'polypeptide(L)'
;GQVMQVGSINRKDSSGYDLKDVFIGSEGTLGVITELDLKIQPKPKFRRDILLGFDSLSQLSPKVFAILSSGLVPATLEFFERDSIAYSEKGLGLSFPAISGEAFLLITLDGNDEDQLAQELRYLSSLSAYTLTLTDEETLQTVWQLRGAIVSSVELESLQEPLDVVVPVNKIASTIVALKDLAQKESLS
;
A
#
# COMPACT_ATOMS: atom_id res chain seq x y z
N GLY A 1 1.85 24.99 -29.32
CA GLY A 1 0.98 24.57 -28.24
C GLY A 1 0.22 25.75 -27.68
N GLN A 2 -0.93 25.52 -27.12
CA GLN A 2 -1.71 26.53 -26.41
C GLN A 2 -1.72 26.18 -24.94
N VAL A 3 -1.63 27.21 -24.07
CA VAL A 3 -1.83 27.04 -22.63
C VAL A 3 -3.33 27.18 -22.37
N MET A 4 -3.89 26.24 -21.61
CA MET A 4 -5.28 26.28 -21.18
C MET A 4 -5.35 26.00 -19.68
N GLN A 5 -6.30 26.60 -19.00
CA GLN A 5 -6.63 26.32 -17.62
C GLN A 5 -7.90 25.48 -17.59
N VAL A 6 -7.87 24.38 -16.83
CA VAL A 6 -9.01 23.47 -16.63
C VAL A 6 -9.27 23.27 -15.14
N GLY A 7 -10.54 23.06 -14.78
CA GLY A 7 -10.95 22.96 -13.38
C GLY A 7 -11.10 24.31 -12.68
N SER A 8 -11.27 24.28 -11.38
CA SER A 8 -11.54 25.44 -10.54
C SER A 8 -10.97 25.23 -9.14
N ILE A 9 -10.48 26.30 -8.52
CA ILE A 9 -10.06 26.35 -7.12
C ILE A 9 -11.25 26.39 -6.13
N ASN A 10 -12.46 26.55 -6.63
CA ASN A 10 -13.64 26.62 -5.80
C ASN A 10 -13.94 25.28 -5.14
N ARG A 11 -14.50 25.31 -3.91
CA ARG A 11 -14.94 24.09 -3.20
C ARG A 11 -16.02 23.31 -3.95
N LYS A 12 -16.83 24.01 -4.73
CA LYS A 12 -17.90 23.44 -5.55
C LYS A 12 -17.86 24.11 -6.91
N ASP A 13 -17.75 23.29 -7.95
CA ASP A 13 -17.88 23.70 -9.33
C ASP A 13 -18.69 22.62 -10.05
N SER A 14 -19.78 23.04 -10.69
CA SER A 14 -20.66 22.17 -11.47
C SER A 14 -20.90 22.72 -12.87
N SER A 15 -20.05 23.66 -13.33
CA SER A 15 -20.19 24.33 -14.61
C SER A 15 -19.39 23.62 -15.69
N GLY A 16 -20.09 23.09 -16.68
CA GLY A 16 -19.46 22.43 -17.83
C GLY A 16 -18.94 21.02 -17.55
N TYR A 17 -18.12 20.54 -18.45
CA TYR A 17 -17.44 19.23 -18.30
C TYR A 17 -16.22 19.30 -17.40
N ASP A 18 -15.97 18.25 -16.63
CA ASP A 18 -14.75 18.12 -15.82
C ASP A 18 -13.56 17.70 -16.70
N LEU A 19 -12.99 18.68 -17.41
CA LEU A 19 -11.87 18.44 -18.31
C LEU A 19 -10.58 18.07 -17.57
N LYS A 20 -10.41 18.46 -16.30
CA LYS A 20 -9.19 18.09 -15.54
C LYS A 20 -9.07 16.58 -15.40
N ASP A 21 -10.20 15.87 -15.19
CA ASP A 21 -10.20 14.42 -15.04
C ASP A 21 -9.88 13.68 -16.35
N VAL A 22 -9.97 14.36 -17.50
CA VAL A 22 -9.52 13.83 -18.79
C VAL A 22 -7.99 13.84 -18.89
N PHE A 23 -7.34 14.87 -18.31
CA PHE A 23 -5.88 15.00 -18.34
C PHE A 23 -5.21 14.16 -17.25
N ILE A 24 -5.86 13.98 -16.08
CA ILE A 24 -5.36 13.14 -15.00
C ILE A 24 -5.32 11.69 -15.49
N GLY A 25 -4.15 11.04 -15.37
CA GLY A 25 -3.94 9.67 -15.85
C GLY A 25 -3.66 9.55 -17.36
N SER A 26 -3.54 10.66 -18.10
CA SER A 26 -3.22 10.61 -19.54
C SER A 26 -1.73 10.35 -19.84
N GLU A 27 -0.88 10.26 -18.84
CA GLU A 27 0.58 10.01 -18.96
C GLU A 27 1.27 10.96 -19.97
N GLY A 28 0.80 12.23 -20.03
CA GLY A 28 1.35 13.24 -20.93
C GLY A 28 0.89 13.13 -22.39
N THR A 29 0.03 12.16 -22.76
CA THR A 29 -0.42 11.94 -24.15
C THR A 29 -1.37 13.03 -24.64
N LEU A 30 -2.12 13.69 -23.74
CA LEU A 30 -3.06 14.76 -24.09
C LEU A 30 -2.48 16.16 -23.87
N GLY A 31 -1.42 16.29 -23.10
CA GLY A 31 -0.79 17.58 -22.83
C GLY A 31 0.23 17.50 -21.71
N VAL A 32 0.96 18.59 -21.51
CA VAL A 32 1.93 18.74 -20.42
C VAL A 32 1.30 19.61 -19.33
N ILE A 33 1.22 19.08 -18.12
CA ILE A 33 0.74 19.81 -16.95
C ILE A 33 1.89 20.66 -16.42
N THR A 34 1.73 21.96 -16.39
CA THR A 34 2.77 22.92 -15.97
C THR A 34 2.50 23.55 -14.61
N GLU A 35 1.26 23.55 -14.16
CA GLU A 35 0.83 24.13 -12.89
C GLU A 35 -0.34 23.34 -12.32
N LEU A 36 -0.39 23.18 -10.99
CA LEU A 36 -1.40 22.42 -10.27
C LEU A 36 -1.86 23.17 -9.02
N ASP A 37 -3.19 23.22 -8.83
CA ASP A 37 -3.79 23.56 -7.55
C ASP A 37 -4.22 22.26 -6.85
N LEU A 38 -3.59 21.95 -5.70
CA LEU A 38 -3.83 20.72 -4.96
C LEU A 38 -4.69 20.98 -3.71
N LYS A 39 -5.70 20.14 -3.52
CA LYS A 39 -6.45 20.10 -2.27
C LYS A 39 -5.61 19.43 -1.19
N ILE A 40 -5.28 20.18 -0.14
CA ILE A 40 -4.57 19.66 1.02
C ILE A 40 -5.52 19.42 2.19
N GLN A 41 -5.09 18.55 3.10
CA GLN A 41 -5.75 18.31 4.39
C GLN A 41 -4.80 18.63 5.54
N PRO A 42 -5.29 19.05 6.71
CA PRO A 42 -4.47 19.18 7.90
C PRO A 42 -3.82 17.83 8.24
N LYS A 43 -2.53 17.87 8.60
CA LYS A 43 -1.83 16.66 9.04
C LYS A 43 -2.48 16.15 10.34
N PRO A 44 -2.83 14.86 10.44
CA PRO A 44 -3.32 14.26 11.66
C PRO A 44 -2.32 14.41 12.81
N LYS A 45 -2.83 14.54 14.05
CA LYS A 45 -1.98 14.72 15.23
C LYS A 45 -1.27 13.44 15.65
N PHE A 46 -1.94 12.32 15.47
CA PHE A 46 -1.46 11.01 15.92
C PHE A 46 -1.34 10.07 14.74
N ARG A 47 -0.34 9.19 14.82
CA ARG A 47 -0.13 8.10 13.89
C ARG A 47 0.24 6.84 14.67
N ARG A 48 -0.22 5.70 14.21
CA ARG A 48 0.12 4.37 14.73
C ARG A 48 0.33 3.42 13.57
N ASP A 49 1.44 2.72 13.58
CA ASP A 49 1.79 1.73 12.58
C ASP A 49 1.82 0.34 13.22
N ILE A 50 1.22 -0.64 12.55
CA ILE A 50 1.19 -2.03 13.00
C ILE A 50 1.49 -2.97 11.85
N LEU A 51 2.26 -3.99 12.15
CA LEU A 51 2.56 -5.11 11.27
C LEU A 51 1.84 -6.35 11.79
N LEU A 52 1.06 -6.97 10.92
CA LEU A 52 0.36 -8.24 11.19
C LEU A 52 0.97 -9.33 10.32
N GLY A 53 1.38 -10.45 10.92
CA GLY A 53 1.89 -11.62 10.21
C GLY A 53 0.84 -12.71 10.10
N PHE A 54 0.88 -13.48 9.02
CA PHE A 54 -0.01 -14.59 8.72
C PHE A 54 0.79 -15.74 8.12
N ASP A 55 0.42 -16.98 8.42
CA ASP A 55 1.10 -18.16 7.90
C ASP A 55 0.90 -18.35 6.39
N SER A 56 -0.08 -17.67 5.81
CA SER A 56 -0.35 -17.74 4.37
C SER A 56 -1.19 -16.56 3.89
N LEU A 57 -1.12 -16.29 2.59
CA LEU A 57 -1.96 -15.32 1.90
C LEU A 57 -3.47 -15.63 2.04
N SER A 58 -3.83 -16.90 2.11
CA SER A 58 -5.24 -17.32 2.28
C SER A 58 -5.80 -16.91 3.65
N GLN A 59 -4.97 -16.87 4.69
CA GLN A 59 -5.36 -16.35 6.01
C GLN A 59 -5.44 -14.82 6.04
N LEU A 60 -4.54 -14.15 5.31
CA LEU A 60 -4.45 -12.69 5.24
C LEU A 60 -5.65 -12.06 4.52
N SER A 61 -6.04 -12.59 3.36
CA SER A 61 -7.01 -11.96 2.47
C SER A 61 -8.38 -11.68 3.11
N PRO A 62 -9.00 -12.60 3.89
CA PRO A 62 -10.25 -12.29 4.59
C PRO A 62 -10.12 -11.15 5.60
N LYS A 63 -8.91 -10.93 6.14
CA LYS A 63 -8.64 -9.87 7.13
C LYS A 63 -8.62 -8.49 6.49
N VAL A 64 -8.07 -8.37 5.27
CA VAL A 64 -8.18 -7.12 4.49
C VAL A 64 -9.65 -6.74 4.31
N PHE A 65 -10.49 -7.67 3.91
CA PHE A 65 -11.92 -7.42 3.76
C PHE A 65 -12.59 -7.04 5.09
N ALA A 66 -12.25 -7.73 6.18
CA ALA A 66 -12.75 -7.41 7.52
C ALA A 66 -12.37 -6.00 7.96
N ILE A 67 -11.12 -5.57 7.72
CA ILE A 67 -10.64 -4.21 8.01
C ILE A 67 -11.46 -3.18 7.23
N LEU A 68 -11.56 -3.34 5.91
CA LEU A 68 -12.27 -2.41 5.03
C LEU A 68 -13.78 -2.35 5.32
N SER A 69 -14.36 -3.45 5.84
CA SER A 69 -15.79 -3.53 6.19
C SER A 69 -16.09 -3.08 7.61
N SER A 70 -15.09 -2.89 8.47
CA SER A 70 -15.26 -2.51 9.88
C SER A 70 -15.60 -1.03 10.09
N GLY A 71 -15.49 -0.22 9.04
CA GLY A 71 -15.57 1.24 9.12
C GLY A 71 -14.25 1.93 9.42
N LEU A 72 -13.16 1.18 9.60
CA LEU A 72 -11.81 1.73 9.68
C LEU A 72 -11.40 2.33 8.32
N VAL A 73 -10.73 3.47 8.39
CA VAL A 73 -10.16 4.14 7.22
C VAL A 73 -8.66 4.29 7.45
N PRO A 74 -7.87 3.22 7.23
CA PRO A 74 -6.43 3.30 7.43
C PRO A 74 -5.80 4.26 6.41
N ALA A 75 -4.80 5.02 6.84
CA ALA A 75 -4.02 5.89 5.96
C ALA A 75 -3.23 5.06 4.93
N THR A 76 -2.77 3.87 5.34
CA THR A 76 -2.16 2.88 4.44
C THR A 76 -2.58 1.47 4.83
N LEU A 77 -2.71 0.61 3.84
CA LEU A 77 -2.94 -0.82 3.99
C LEU A 77 -2.12 -1.54 2.92
N GLU A 78 -0.93 -1.98 3.31
CA GLU A 78 0.05 -2.58 2.41
C GLU A 78 0.20 -4.07 2.72
N PHE A 79 0.26 -4.86 1.68
CA PHE A 79 0.49 -6.30 1.78
C PHE A 79 1.77 -6.67 1.06
N PHE A 80 2.52 -7.62 1.62
CA PHE A 80 3.70 -8.23 1.00
C PHE A 80 3.96 -9.62 1.58
N GLU A 81 4.74 -10.41 0.86
CA GLU A 81 5.13 -11.75 1.27
C GLU A 81 6.58 -11.78 1.75
N ARG A 82 6.91 -12.80 2.55
CA ARG A 82 8.24 -12.98 3.14
C ARG A 82 9.34 -13.04 2.09
N ASP A 83 9.08 -13.75 1.00
CA ASP A 83 10.04 -13.89 -0.09
C ASP A 83 10.38 -12.54 -0.72
N SER A 84 9.37 -11.67 -0.94
CA SER A 84 9.58 -10.33 -1.49
C SER A 84 10.46 -9.46 -0.58
N ILE A 85 10.25 -9.54 0.72
CA ILE A 85 11.05 -8.81 1.72
C ILE A 85 12.48 -9.34 1.78
N ALA A 86 12.71 -10.66 1.59
CA ALA A 86 14.04 -11.23 1.60
C ALA A 86 14.96 -10.63 0.51
N TYR A 87 14.41 -10.30 -0.66
CA TYR A 87 15.16 -9.58 -1.69
C TYR A 87 15.58 -8.18 -1.21
N SER A 88 14.68 -7.46 -0.55
CA SER A 88 14.99 -6.13 -0.01
C SER A 88 16.00 -6.17 1.12
N GLU A 89 15.92 -7.16 2.03
CA GLU A 89 16.90 -7.39 3.08
C GLU A 89 18.31 -7.56 2.47
N LYS A 90 18.41 -8.39 1.44
CA LYS A 90 19.68 -8.64 0.72
C LYS A 90 20.16 -7.37 0.00
N GLY A 91 19.26 -6.68 -0.72
CA GLY A 91 19.61 -5.49 -1.51
C GLY A 91 20.06 -4.29 -0.67
N LEU A 92 19.44 -4.09 0.50
CA LEU A 92 19.72 -2.96 1.38
C LEU A 92 20.67 -3.28 2.53
N GLY A 93 20.95 -4.57 2.82
CA GLY A 93 21.70 -4.98 4.01
C GLY A 93 20.97 -4.66 5.32
N LEU A 94 19.65 -4.55 5.29
CA LEU A 94 18.77 -4.32 6.44
C LEU A 94 18.11 -5.63 6.85
N SER A 95 17.59 -5.69 8.09
CA SER A 95 16.86 -6.86 8.58
C SER A 95 15.44 -6.50 8.90
N PHE A 96 14.49 -7.32 8.43
CA PHE A 96 13.08 -7.19 8.77
C PHE A 96 12.86 -7.53 10.26
N PRO A 97 11.95 -6.85 10.95
CA PRO A 97 11.68 -7.14 12.35
C PRO A 97 11.33 -8.62 12.60
N ALA A 98 11.69 -9.10 13.78
CA ALA A 98 11.40 -10.48 14.21
C ALA A 98 9.89 -10.66 14.47
N ILE A 99 9.15 -10.95 13.41
CA ILE A 99 7.73 -11.30 13.45
C ILE A 99 7.51 -12.57 12.61
N SER A 100 6.67 -13.48 13.13
CA SER A 100 6.32 -14.72 12.43
C SER A 100 5.32 -14.46 11.31
N GLY A 101 5.39 -15.27 10.26
CA GLY A 101 4.47 -15.25 9.12
C GLY A 101 5.17 -15.31 7.77
N GLU A 102 4.43 -15.74 6.77
CA GLU A 102 4.83 -15.80 5.35
C GLU A 102 4.18 -14.66 4.54
N ALA A 103 3.11 -14.06 5.06
CA ALA A 103 2.44 -12.91 4.47
C ALA A 103 2.18 -11.86 5.54
N PHE A 104 2.29 -10.60 5.19
CA PHE A 104 2.23 -9.48 6.13
C PHE A 104 1.28 -8.40 5.66
N LEU A 105 0.58 -7.76 6.61
CA LEU A 105 -0.10 -6.49 6.43
C LEU A 105 0.61 -5.41 7.25
N LEU A 106 1.08 -4.36 6.58
CA LEU A 106 1.54 -3.13 7.19
C LEU A 106 0.41 -2.11 7.12
N ILE A 107 -0.04 -1.65 8.28
CA ILE A 107 -1.21 -0.80 8.41
C ILE A 107 -0.81 0.46 9.16
N THR A 108 -1.09 1.62 8.56
CA THR A 108 -0.98 2.91 9.25
C THR A 108 -2.38 3.41 9.58
N LEU A 109 -2.61 3.70 10.84
CA LEU A 109 -3.75 4.48 11.34
C LEU A 109 -3.29 5.89 11.64
N ASP A 110 -4.09 6.88 11.30
CA ASP A 110 -3.86 8.26 11.68
C ASP A 110 -5.18 8.96 12.07
N GLY A 111 -5.07 10.01 12.86
CA GLY A 111 -6.26 10.72 13.34
C GLY A 111 -5.95 11.81 14.36
N ASN A 112 -7.02 12.40 14.89
CA ASN A 112 -6.91 13.49 15.87
C ASN A 112 -7.39 13.08 17.28
N ASP A 113 -7.88 11.84 17.43
CA ASP A 113 -8.35 11.25 18.69
C ASP A 113 -7.47 10.03 19.02
N GLU A 114 -6.71 10.13 20.09
CA GLU A 114 -5.76 9.10 20.50
C GLU A 114 -6.46 7.86 21.07
N ASP A 115 -7.58 8.04 21.77
CA ASP A 115 -8.35 6.94 22.36
C ASP A 115 -9.04 6.12 21.27
N GLN A 116 -9.54 6.77 20.23
CA GLN A 116 -10.07 6.09 19.04
C GLN A 116 -8.98 5.26 18.37
N LEU A 117 -7.81 5.85 18.09
CA LEU A 117 -6.69 5.12 17.47
C LEU A 117 -6.23 3.92 18.32
N ALA A 118 -6.24 4.06 19.66
CA ALA A 118 -5.92 2.96 20.55
C ALA A 118 -6.96 1.83 20.48
N GLN A 119 -8.24 2.13 20.28
CA GLN A 119 -9.30 1.12 20.08
C GLN A 119 -9.14 0.42 18.73
N GLU A 120 -8.90 1.18 17.68
CA GLU A 120 -8.66 0.67 16.32
C GLU A 120 -7.42 -0.24 16.28
N LEU A 121 -6.34 0.16 16.94
CA LEU A 121 -5.12 -0.64 17.06
C LEU A 121 -5.37 -1.97 17.79
N ARG A 122 -6.17 -1.96 18.87
CA ARG A 122 -6.57 -3.19 19.58
C ARG A 122 -7.39 -4.12 18.66
N TYR A 123 -8.31 -3.56 17.88
CA TYR A 123 -9.06 -4.35 16.92
C TYR A 123 -8.12 -4.99 15.88
N LEU A 124 -7.22 -4.22 15.26
CA LEU A 124 -6.25 -4.74 14.31
C LEU A 124 -5.39 -5.85 14.93
N SER A 125 -4.88 -5.64 16.15
CA SER A 125 -4.08 -6.63 16.87
C SER A 125 -4.84 -7.95 17.11
N SER A 126 -6.17 -7.92 17.19
CA SER A 126 -6.99 -9.13 17.35
C SER A 126 -7.15 -9.96 16.07
N LEU A 127 -6.75 -9.43 14.92
CA LEU A 127 -6.94 -10.09 13.62
C LEU A 127 -5.86 -11.13 13.31
N SER A 128 -4.72 -11.09 14.01
CA SER A 128 -3.61 -12.04 13.85
C SER A 128 -3.01 -12.44 15.20
N ALA A 129 -2.47 -13.66 15.26
CA ALA A 129 -1.67 -14.11 16.38
C ALA A 129 -0.26 -13.49 16.40
N TYR A 130 0.23 -13.03 15.24
CA TYR A 130 1.55 -12.42 15.06
C TYR A 130 1.38 -10.92 14.81
N THR A 131 1.62 -10.12 15.84
CA THR A 131 1.42 -8.67 15.76
C THR A 131 2.66 -7.94 16.28
N LEU A 132 3.03 -6.85 15.62
CA LEU A 132 4.09 -5.96 16.04
C LEU A 132 3.64 -4.51 15.83
N THR A 133 3.43 -3.78 16.94
CA THR A 133 3.22 -2.33 16.87
C THR A 133 4.58 -1.65 16.70
N LEU A 134 4.72 -0.85 15.65
CA LEU A 134 5.95 -0.15 15.31
C LEU A 134 6.00 1.17 16.10
N THR A 135 6.62 1.14 17.27
CA THR A 135 6.66 2.28 18.20
C THR A 135 7.95 3.07 18.13
N ASP A 136 9.05 2.44 17.73
CA ASP A 136 10.33 3.11 17.53
C ASP A 136 10.52 3.52 16.06
N GLU A 137 11.11 4.69 15.87
CA GLU A 137 11.27 5.30 14.55
C GLU A 137 12.22 4.51 13.65
N GLU A 138 13.25 3.89 14.21
CA GLU A 138 14.25 3.12 13.45
C GLU A 138 13.62 1.88 12.83
N THR A 139 12.89 1.10 13.62
CA THR A 139 12.16 -0.09 13.11
C THR A 139 11.11 0.31 12.10
N LEU A 140 10.36 1.38 12.35
CA LEU A 140 9.35 1.90 11.42
C LEU A 140 9.98 2.28 10.07
N GLN A 141 11.06 3.05 10.08
CA GLN A 141 11.77 3.44 8.86
C GLN A 141 12.35 2.22 8.13
N THR A 142 12.91 1.26 8.86
CA THR A 142 13.44 0.02 8.28
C THR A 142 12.35 -0.76 7.54
N VAL A 143 11.17 -0.94 8.15
CA VAL A 143 10.04 -1.64 7.51
C VAL A 143 9.61 -0.94 6.22
N TRP A 144 9.48 0.39 6.26
CA TRP A 144 9.09 1.16 5.07
C TRP A 144 10.16 1.15 3.98
N GLN A 145 11.45 1.20 4.34
CA GLN A 145 12.56 1.10 3.38
C GLN A 145 12.57 -0.27 2.69
N LEU A 146 12.45 -1.34 3.47
CA LEU A 146 12.40 -2.70 2.92
C LEU A 146 11.19 -2.88 1.98
N ARG A 147 10.00 -2.44 2.41
CA ARG A 147 8.80 -2.48 1.56
C ARG A 147 8.98 -1.67 0.27
N GLY A 148 9.55 -0.48 0.38
CA GLY A 148 9.77 0.41 -0.77
C GLY A 148 10.80 -0.12 -1.77
N ALA A 149 11.75 -0.94 -1.32
CA ALA A 149 12.84 -1.46 -2.13
C ALA A 149 12.52 -2.81 -2.81
N ILE A 150 11.32 -3.40 -2.63
CA ILE A 150 11.01 -4.73 -3.18
C ILE A 150 11.31 -4.79 -4.68
N VAL A 151 10.71 -3.91 -5.48
CA VAL A 151 10.88 -3.93 -6.94
C VAL A 151 12.36 -3.73 -7.32
N SER A 152 12.99 -2.66 -6.83
CA SER A 152 14.39 -2.37 -7.17
C SER A 152 15.37 -3.43 -6.70
N SER A 153 15.08 -4.16 -5.62
CA SER A 153 15.93 -5.24 -5.13
C SER A 153 15.81 -6.49 -5.99
N VAL A 154 14.62 -6.79 -6.51
CA VAL A 154 14.45 -7.92 -7.46
C VAL A 154 15.12 -7.59 -8.80
N GLU A 155 15.09 -6.33 -9.25
CA GLU A 155 15.81 -5.87 -10.46
C GLU A 155 17.32 -6.09 -10.41
N LEU A 156 17.92 -6.14 -9.22
CA LEU A 156 19.33 -6.45 -9.05
C LEU A 156 19.66 -7.93 -9.32
N GLU A 157 18.69 -8.82 -9.18
CA GLU A 157 18.88 -10.27 -9.31
C GLU A 157 18.54 -10.78 -10.72
N SER A 158 17.56 -10.16 -11.40
CA SER A 158 17.10 -10.61 -12.72
C SER A 158 16.48 -9.48 -13.54
N LEU A 159 16.51 -9.67 -14.87
CA LEU A 159 15.67 -8.84 -15.75
C LEU A 159 14.21 -9.15 -15.46
N GLN A 160 13.44 -8.11 -15.21
CA GLN A 160 12.02 -8.25 -14.96
C GLN A 160 11.21 -7.18 -15.70
N GLU A 161 9.97 -7.47 -15.95
CA GLU A 161 8.96 -6.51 -16.39
C GLU A 161 7.92 -6.42 -15.29
N PRO A 162 7.92 -5.34 -14.49
CA PRO A 162 6.96 -5.18 -13.42
C PRO A 162 5.56 -5.00 -14.01
N LEU A 163 4.62 -5.83 -13.56
CA LEU A 163 3.22 -5.73 -13.93
C LEU A 163 2.43 -5.11 -12.79
N ASP A 164 1.68 -4.06 -13.09
CA ASP A 164 0.70 -3.47 -12.18
C ASP A 164 -0.69 -3.92 -12.58
N VAL A 165 -1.32 -4.72 -11.73
CA VAL A 165 -2.61 -5.35 -12.02
C VAL A 165 -3.63 -4.98 -10.95
N VAL A 166 -4.75 -4.43 -11.36
CA VAL A 166 -5.87 -4.09 -10.48
C VAL A 166 -6.95 -5.16 -10.55
N VAL A 167 -7.35 -5.66 -9.39
CA VAL A 167 -8.43 -6.64 -9.25
C VAL A 167 -9.36 -6.25 -8.11
N PRO A 168 -10.63 -6.69 -8.10
CA PRO A 168 -11.50 -6.52 -6.94
C PRO A 168 -10.85 -7.07 -5.66
N VAL A 169 -11.00 -6.38 -4.53
CA VAL A 169 -10.34 -6.71 -3.26
C VAL A 169 -10.56 -8.18 -2.85
N ASN A 170 -11.78 -8.71 -3.04
CA ASN A 170 -12.11 -10.10 -2.75
C ASN A 170 -11.49 -11.12 -3.73
N LYS A 171 -10.80 -10.67 -4.77
CA LYS A 171 -10.10 -11.52 -5.76
C LYS A 171 -8.58 -11.49 -5.62
N ILE A 172 -8.02 -10.60 -4.81
CA ILE A 172 -6.57 -10.44 -4.67
C ILE A 172 -5.88 -11.77 -4.39
N ALA A 173 -6.28 -12.50 -3.34
CA ALA A 173 -5.65 -13.78 -2.98
C ALA A 173 -5.75 -14.83 -4.09
N SER A 174 -6.93 -15.00 -4.69
CA SER A 174 -7.11 -15.97 -5.77
C SER A 174 -6.31 -15.61 -7.02
N THR A 175 -6.16 -14.33 -7.30
CA THR A 175 -5.34 -13.84 -8.42
C THR A 175 -3.86 -14.13 -8.18
N ILE A 176 -3.34 -13.84 -6.97
CA ILE A 176 -1.93 -14.11 -6.65
C ILE A 176 -1.62 -15.61 -6.73
N VAL A 177 -2.50 -16.46 -6.19
CA VAL A 177 -2.35 -17.93 -6.32
C VAL A 177 -2.31 -18.34 -7.79
N ALA A 178 -3.24 -17.85 -8.60
CA ALA A 178 -3.28 -18.18 -10.03
C ALA A 178 -2.03 -17.67 -10.78
N LEU A 179 -1.48 -16.50 -10.42
CA LEU A 179 -0.24 -16.00 -10.98
C LEU A 179 0.96 -16.85 -10.58
N LYS A 180 1.05 -17.29 -9.31
CA LYS A 180 2.10 -18.21 -8.85
C LYS A 180 2.03 -19.55 -9.57
N ASP A 181 0.84 -20.13 -9.72
CA ASP A 181 0.64 -21.39 -10.45
C ASP A 181 1.06 -21.23 -11.93
N LEU A 182 0.74 -20.10 -12.54
CA LEU A 182 1.14 -19.80 -13.91
C LEU A 182 2.67 -19.67 -14.02
N ALA A 183 3.30 -18.91 -13.12
CA ALA A 183 4.75 -18.73 -13.09
C ALA A 183 5.48 -20.09 -12.96
N GLN A 184 5.03 -20.95 -12.06
CA GLN A 184 5.59 -22.29 -11.90
C GLN A 184 5.44 -23.13 -13.19
N LYS A 185 4.25 -23.10 -13.80
CA LYS A 185 3.96 -23.87 -15.03
C LYS A 185 4.83 -23.42 -16.21
N GLU A 186 5.07 -22.11 -16.31
CA GLU A 186 5.89 -21.54 -17.40
C GLU A 186 7.39 -21.45 -17.02
N SER A 187 7.80 -22.00 -15.86
CA SER A 187 9.18 -21.95 -15.35
C SER A 187 9.72 -20.51 -15.21
N LEU A 188 8.84 -19.59 -14.85
CA LEU A 188 9.19 -18.22 -14.51
C LEU A 188 9.55 -18.15 -13.02
N SER A 189 10.59 -17.40 -12.69
CA SER A 189 11.05 -17.17 -11.31
C SER A 189 10.67 -15.80 -10.82
#